data_b511f3bb8a2fd18814b7d56a47b12335
#
_entry.id   b511f3bb8a2fd18814b7d56a47b12335
#
_cell.length_a   1.000
_cell.length_b   1.000
_cell.length_c   1.000
_cell.angle_alpha   90.00
_cell.angle_beta   90.00
_cell.angle_gamma   90.00
#
_symmetry.space_group_name_H-M   'P 1'
#
loop_
_entity.id
_entity.type
_entity.pdbx_description
1 polymer ?
#
loop_
_entity_poly.entity_id
_entity_poly.type
_entity_poly.pdbx_seq_one_letter_code
_entity_poly.pdbx_strand_id
1 'polypeptide(L)'
;TAAADGSVRPSALTVGCGLGAPTAMTASKTDKGKAAIKELVEEFLSTGYGPLLESVKRAFVRESDRLLPSDLLQMMYISAFCMRYHRMSLERKIQRENGKAKNARFDIQPGKHGVAVSLDLWSFRFYTKNIISYIDRKEWVQLGIAVATFKEMIMSVYRMRQSGSPAVQQWSSKLIRVVFYEREIMDMIPQLLSKCHEARKYVSTWYITDLVELAHAVLAI
;
A
#
# COMPACT_ATOMS: atom_id res chain seq x y z
N THR A 1 28.50 -25.87 -42.09
CA THR A 1 28.71 -25.66 -40.66
C THR A 1 27.85 -24.49 -40.20
N ALA A 2 26.62 -24.79 -39.75
CA ALA A 2 25.67 -23.81 -39.24
C ALA A 2 25.84 -23.70 -37.73
N ALA A 3 26.16 -22.50 -37.26
CA ALA A 3 26.17 -22.16 -35.85
C ALA A 3 24.74 -21.84 -35.44
N ALA A 4 24.18 -22.62 -34.49
CA ALA A 4 22.89 -22.38 -33.88
C ALA A 4 23.05 -21.30 -32.81
N ASP A 5 22.44 -20.13 -33.05
CA ASP A 5 22.30 -19.05 -32.09
C ASP A 5 21.18 -19.41 -31.10
N GLY A 6 21.59 -19.87 -29.93
CA GLY A 6 20.71 -20.21 -28.82
C GLY A 6 20.34 -18.98 -27.98
N SER A 7 19.60 -18.02 -28.56
CA SER A 7 19.01 -16.91 -27.82
C SER A 7 17.87 -17.44 -26.91
N VAL A 8 18.20 -17.80 -25.69
CA VAL A 8 17.22 -18.02 -24.61
C VAL A 8 16.62 -16.67 -24.24
N ARG A 9 15.44 -16.40 -24.77
CA ARG A 9 14.62 -15.28 -24.30
C ARG A 9 14.19 -15.57 -22.87
N PRO A 10 14.47 -14.73 -21.88
CA PRO A 10 13.87 -14.86 -20.56
C PRO A 10 12.36 -14.66 -20.73
N SER A 11 11.60 -15.68 -20.40
CA SER A 11 10.15 -15.59 -20.26
C SER A 11 9.85 -14.47 -19.27
N ALA A 12 9.32 -13.38 -19.77
CA ALA A 12 8.79 -12.32 -18.94
C ALA A 12 7.65 -12.93 -18.11
N LEU A 13 7.93 -13.30 -16.87
CA LEU A 13 6.93 -13.51 -15.84
C LEU A 13 6.23 -12.14 -15.69
N THR A 14 5.18 -11.96 -16.45
CA THR A 14 4.24 -10.86 -16.30
C THR A 14 3.51 -11.12 -14.98
N VAL A 15 4.17 -10.79 -13.87
CA VAL A 15 3.50 -10.64 -12.59
C VAL A 15 2.63 -9.40 -12.75
N GLY A 16 1.43 -9.63 -13.27
CA GLY A 16 0.41 -8.61 -13.33
C GLY A 16 0.11 -8.19 -11.90
N CYS A 17 0.61 -7.04 -11.47
CA CYS A 17 0.16 -6.32 -10.28
C CYS A 17 -1.27 -5.77 -10.47
N GLY A 18 -2.03 -6.37 -11.38
CA GLY A 18 -3.45 -6.21 -11.48
C GLY A 18 -4.10 -7.00 -10.36
N LEU A 19 -4.48 -6.35 -9.27
CA LEU A 19 -5.67 -6.75 -8.53
C LEU A 19 -6.86 -6.54 -9.48
N GLY A 20 -6.89 -7.36 -10.55
CA GLY A 20 -7.93 -7.34 -11.57
C GLY A 20 -9.29 -7.51 -10.92
N ALA A 21 -10.26 -6.81 -11.45
CA ALA A 21 -11.66 -7.06 -11.15
C ALA A 21 -11.94 -8.56 -11.29
N PRO A 22 -12.68 -9.19 -10.37
CA PRO A 22 -12.95 -10.62 -10.43
C PRO A 22 -13.74 -10.92 -11.70
N THR A 23 -13.15 -11.72 -12.58
CA THR A 23 -13.84 -12.32 -13.73
C THR A 23 -15.05 -13.09 -13.21
N ALA A 24 -16.19 -12.91 -13.82
CA ALA A 24 -17.47 -13.52 -13.45
C ALA A 24 -17.36 -15.05 -13.46
N MET A 25 -17.20 -15.65 -12.28
CA MET A 25 -17.37 -17.09 -12.06
C MET A 25 -18.70 -17.35 -11.38
N THR A 26 -19.41 -18.34 -11.92
CA THR A 26 -20.71 -18.94 -11.53
C THR A 26 -21.20 -18.66 -10.09
N ALA A 27 -22.37 -18.01 -10.02
CA ALA A 27 -22.82 -17.21 -8.89
C ALA A 27 -23.26 -17.93 -7.60
N SER A 28 -23.50 -19.21 -7.54
CA SER A 28 -24.14 -19.80 -6.33
C SER A 28 -23.23 -20.55 -5.36
N LYS A 29 -22.11 -21.14 -5.80
CA LYS A 29 -21.09 -21.70 -4.88
C LYS A 29 -20.09 -20.66 -4.40
N THR A 30 -20.00 -19.54 -5.10
CA THR A 30 -19.04 -18.45 -4.87
C THR A 30 -19.42 -17.52 -3.71
N ASP A 31 -20.68 -17.38 -3.35
CA ASP A 31 -21.08 -16.40 -2.35
C ASP A 31 -20.72 -16.82 -0.91
N LYS A 32 -20.86 -18.12 -0.60
CA LYS A 32 -20.38 -18.66 0.69
C LYS A 32 -18.86 -18.57 0.80
N GLY A 33 -18.13 -18.88 -0.28
CA GLY A 33 -16.68 -18.76 -0.32
C GLY A 33 -16.21 -17.31 -0.17
N LYS A 34 -16.88 -16.37 -0.83
CA LYS A 34 -16.59 -14.93 -0.69
C LYS A 34 -16.86 -14.43 0.74
N ALA A 35 -17.94 -14.89 1.37
CA ALA A 35 -18.25 -14.53 2.75
C ALA A 35 -17.19 -15.05 3.71
N ALA A 36 -16.77 -16.31 3.58
CA ALA A 36 -15.73 -16.93 4.41
C ALA A 36 -14.37 -16.23 4.24
N ILE A 37 -13.98 -15.91 2.99
CA ILE A 37 -12.72 -15.15 2.74
C ILE A 37 -12.80 -13.75 3.37
N LYS A 38 -13.94 -13.09 3.26
CA LYS A 38 -14.13 -11.77 3.86
C LYS A 38 -13.99 -11.82 5.38
N GLU A 39 -14.63 -12.78 6.02
CA GLU A 39 -14.55 -12.99 7.46
C GLU A 39 -13.12 -13.27 7.90
N LEU A 40 -12.41 -14.17 7.20
CA LEU A 40 -11.01 -14.47 7.44
C LEU A 40 -10.12 -13.21 7.34
N VAL A 41 -10.31 -12.40 6.29
CA VAL A 41 -9.52 -11.17 6.12
C VAL A 41 -9.85 -10.15 7.21
N GLU A 42 -11.12 -10.00 7.59
CA GLU A 42 -11.52 -9.09 8.68
C GLU A 42 -10.96 -9.55 10.04
N GLU A 43 -10.95 -10.84 10.31
CA GLU A 43 -10.34 -11.42 11.50
C GLU A 43 -8.82 -11.23 11.50
N PHE A 44 -8.16 -11.54 10.38
CA PHE A 44 -6.72 -11.32 10.23
C PHE A 44 -6.34 -9.84 10.43
N LEU A 45 -7.11 -8.90 9.87
CA LEU A 45 -6.85 -7.46 10.05
C LEU A 45 -7.03 -7.00 11.48
N SER A 46 -7.95 -7.61 12.23
CA SER A 46 -8.22 -7.23 13.60
C SER A 46 -7.21 -7.78 14.60
N THR A 47 -6.72 -9.01 14.39
CA THR A 47 -5.94 -9.74 15.39
C THR A 47 -4.53 -10.12 14.91
N GLY A 48 -4.36 -10.45 13.65
CA GLY A 48 -3.14 -11.05 13.11
C GLY A 48 -2.17 -10.07 12.45
N TYR A 49 -2.69 -9.11 11.70
CA TYR A 49 -1.88 -8.22 10.89
C TYR A 49 -0.93 -7.33 11.71
N GLY A 50 -1.40 -6.76 12.81
CA GLY A 50 -0.59 -5.92 13.69
C GLY A 50 0.63 -6.64 14.24
N PRO A 51 0.45 -7.76 14.96
CA PRO A 51 1.56 -8.56 15.48
C PRO A 51 2.53 -9.07 14.40
N LEU A 52 2.00 -9.48 13.23
CA LEU A 52 2.82 -9.88 12.10
C LEU A 52 3.72 -8.74 11.65
N LEU A 53 3.15 -7.58 11.36
CA LEU A 53 3.90 -6.44 10.87
C LEU A 53 4.94 -5.92 11.88
N GLU A 54 4.60 -5.89 13.17
CA GLU A 54 5.56 -5.54 14.22
C GLU A 54 6.71 -6.54 14.33
N SER A 55 6.44 -7.84 14.14
CA SER A 55 7.47 -8.86 14.11
C SER A 55 8.40 -8.67 12.92
N VAL A 56 7.84 -8.41 11.75
CA VAL A 56 8.60 -8.13 10.52
C VAL A 56 9.43 -6.85 10.67
N LYS A 57 8.87 -5.77 11.21
CA LYS A 57 9.62 -4.53 11.49
C LYS A 57 10.82 -4.78 12.40
N ARG A 58 10.62 -5.58 13.45
CA ARG A 58 11.72 -5.95 14.37
C ARG A 58 12.79 -6.76 13.66
N ALA A 59 12.42 -7.67 12.77
CA ALA A 59 13.38 -8.42 11.96
C ALA A 59 14.18 -7.50 11.03
N PHE A 60 13.54 -6.53 10.37
CA PHE A 60 14.22 -5.53 9.53
C PHE A 60 15.20 -4.66 10.30
N VAL A 61 14.93 -4.36 11.57
CA VAL A 61 15.85 -3.57 12.41
C VAL A 61 17.03 -4.40 12.93
N ARG A 62 16.80 -5.68 13.25
CA ARG A 62 17.80 -6.52 13.90
C ARG A 62 18.65 -7.35 12.94
N GLU A 63 18.06 -7.77 11.84
CA GLU A 63 18.60 -8.78 10.94
C GLU A 63 18.58 -8.31 9.48
N SER A 64 18.81 -7.02 9.24
CA SER A 64 18.80 -6.41 7.91
C SER A 64 19.65 -7.18 6.88
N ASP A 65 20.78 -7.72 7.32
CA ASP A 65 21.74 -8.40 6.47
C ASP A 65 21.32 -9.82 6.05
N ARG A 66 20.30 -10.38 6.72
CA ARG A 66 19.78 -11.72 6.46
C ARG A 66 18.49 -11.71 5.63
N LEU A 67 17.87 -10.54 5.53
CA LEU A 67 16.61 -10.40 4.81
C LEU A 67 16.85 -10.31 3.31
N LEU A 68 16.07 -11.10 2.58
CA LEU A 68 16.13 -11.07 1.13
C LEU A 68 15.29 -9.90 0.58
N PRO A 69 15.65 -9.34 -0.58
CA PRO A 69 14.80 -8.35 -1.26
C PRO A 69 13.36 -8.84 -1.52
N SER A 70 13.18 -10.15 -1.69
CA SER A 70 11.87 -10.79 -1.83
C SER A 70 11.00 -10.63 -0.59
N ASP A 71 11.59 -10.71 0.62
CA ASP A 71 10.85 -10.62 1.88
C ASP A 71 10.29 -9.20 2.07
N LEU A 72 11.09 -8.21 1.69
CA LEU A 72 10.68 -6.81 1.67
C LEU A 72 9.51 -6.59 0.72
N LEU A 73 9.58 -7.14 -0.49
CA LEU A 73 8.49 -7.02 -1.47
C LEU A 73 7.21 -7.70 -0.98
N GLN A 74 7.32 -8.89 -0.38
CA GLN A 74 6.17 -9.59 0.20
C GLN A 74 5.51 -8.76 1.32
N MET A 75 6.33 -8.18 2.21
CA MET A 75 5.81 -7.27 3.23
C MET A 75 5.06 -6.09 2.63
N MET A 76 5.63 -5.46 1.59
CA MET A 76 5.00 -4.34 0.89
C MET A 76 3.66 -4.76 0.26
N TYR A 77 3.60 -5.91 -0.41
CA TYR A 77 2.35 -6.43 -0.98
C TYR A 77 1.27 -6.68 0.07
N ILE A 78 1.63 -7.36 1.16
CA ILE A 78 0.68 -7.64 2.25
C ILE A 78 0.19 -6.33 2.86
N SER A 79 1.08 -5.39 3.10
CA SER A 79 0.72 -4.08 3.67
C SER A 79 -0.20 -3.29 2.75
N ALA A 80 0.11 -3.22 1.45
CA ALA A 80 -0.72 -2.55 0.45
C ALA A 80 -2.11 -3.20 0.35
N PHE A 81 -2.15 -4.54 0.31
CA PHE A 81 -3.41 -5.29 0.26
C PHE A 81 -4.27 -5.01 1.49
N CYS A 82 -3.71 -5.12 2.69
CA CYS A 82 -4.43 -4.93 3.94
C CYS A 82 -5.00 -3.51 4.08
N MET A 83 -4.19 -2.48 3.80
CA MET A 83 -4.62 -1.10 3.84
C MET A 83 -5.70 -0.80 2.80
N ARG A 84 -5.51 -1.26 1.55
CA ARG A 84 -6.49 -1.09 0.48
C ARG A 84 -7.81 -1.80 0.78
N TYR A 85 -7.75 -3.06 1.23
CA TYR A 85 -8.93 -3.81 1.62
C TYR A 85 -9.70 -3.10 2.73
N HIS A 86 -9.01 -2.65 3.77
CA HIS A 86 -9.63 -1.91 4.88
C HIS A 86 -10.33 -0.64 4.38
N ARG A 87 -9.65 0.18 3.56
CA ARG A 87 -10.21 1.39 2.97
C ARG A 87 -11.46 1.10 2.13
N MET A 88 -11.38 0.13 1.20
CA MET A 88 -12.52 -0.24 0.35
C MET A 88 -13.69 -0.82 1.15
N SER A 89 -13.42 -1.59 2.20
CA SER A 89 -14.45 -2.13 3.09
C SER A 89 -15.23 -1.02 3.80
N LEU A 90 -14.52 0.00 4.27
CA LEU A 90 -15.13 1.18 4.89
C LEU A 90 -15.94 2.01 3.90
N GLU A 91 -15.40 2.27 2.72
CA GLU A 91 -16.12 3.00 1.66
C GLU A 91 -17.43 2.30 1.29
N ARG A 92 -17.42 0.96 1.18
CA ARG A 92 -18.64 0.17 0.92
C ARG A 92 -19.64 0.23 2.09
N LYS A 93 -19.18 0.26 3.34
CA LYS A 93 -20.07 0.45 4.50
C LYS A 93 -20.74 1.81 4.46
N ILE A 94 -19.97 2.86 4.18
CA ILE A 94 -20.49 4.24 4.05
C ILE A 94 -21.55 4.34 2.93
N GLN A 95 -21.28 3.74 1.78
CA GLN A 95 -22.21 3.75 0.65
C GLN A 95 -23.52 3.02 0.94
N ARG A 96 -23.48 1.88 1.65
CA ARG A 96 -24.66 1.09 2.03
C ARG A 96 -25.56 1.81 3.03
N GLU A 97 -25.00 2.64 3.88
CA GLU A 97 -25.74 3.42 4.86
C GLU A 97 -26.38 4.69 4.24
N ASN A 98 -26.56 4.74 2.89
CA ASN A 98 -27.27 5.77 2.13
C ASN A 98 -26.80 7.21 2.42
N GLY A 99 -25.52 7.42 2.59
CA GLY A 99 -24.97 8.76 2.82
C GLY A 99 -25.43 9.42 4.13
N LYS A 100 -26.28 8.77 4.93
CA LYS A 100 -26.64 9.24 6.29
C LYS A 100 -25.48 9.18 7.26
N ALA A 101 -24.45 8.45 6.91
CA ALA A 101 -23.20 8.37 7.66
C ALA A 101 -22.24 9.53 7.34
N LYS A 102 -22.71 10.78 7.43
CA LYS A 102 -21.76 11.89 7.70
C LYS A 102 -20.92 11.62 8.96
N ASN A 103 -21.29 10.59 9.71
CA ASN A 103 -20.63 10.08 10.91
C ASN A 103 -20.17 8.62 10.78
N ALA A 104 -20.16 8.01 9.59
CA ALA A 104 -19.50 6.72 9.41
C ALA A 104 -18.01 6.93 9.73
N ARG A 105 -17.70 6.60 10.95
CA ARG A 105 -16.41 6.80 11.57
C ARG A 105 -15.41 5.95 10.84
N PHE A 106 -14.48 6.58 10.17
CA PHE A 106 -13.25 5.95 9.70
C PHE A 106 -12.42 5.65 10.97
N ASP A 107 -12.90 4.66 11.72
CA ASP A 107 -12.37 4.34 13.04
C ASP A 107 -11.19 3.38 12.91
N ILE A 108 -10.09 3.90 12.34
CA ILE A 108 -8.80 3.32 12.64
C ILE A 108 -8.42 3.87 14.01
N GLN A 109 -8.82 3.19 15.06
CA GLN A 109 -8.38 3.59 16.40
C GLN A 109 -6.90 3.23 16.55
N PRO A 110 -6.04 4.21 16.85
CA PRO A 110 -4.64 3.92 17.15
C PRO A 110 -4.56 2.84 18.23
N GLY A 111 -3.85 1.74 17.95
CA GLY A 111 -3.69 0.61 18.87
C GLY A 111 -4.82 -0.44 18.88
N LYS A 112 -5.94 -0.26 18.17
CA LYS A 112 -7.02 -1.25 18.10
C LYS A 112 -7.15 -1.96 16.76
N HIS A 113 -6.68 -1.34 15.67
CA HIS A 113 -6.69 -1.94 14.35
C HIS A 113 -5.27 -2.17 13.85
N GLY A 114 -4.99 -3.37 13.37
CA GLY A 114 -3.68 -3.75 12.86
C GLY A 114 -3.15 -2.83 11.76
N VAL A 115 -4.04 -2.24 10.96
CA VAL A 115 -3.68 -1.28 9.90
C VAL A 115 -2.99 -0.03 10.46
N ALA A 116 -3.30 0.39 11.70
CA ALA A 116 -2.65 1.53 12.33
C ALA A 116 -1.14 1.33 12.54
N VAL A 117 -0.69 0.09 12.67
CA VAL A 117 0.74 -0.27 12.78
C VAL A 117 1.53 0.10 11.52
N SER A 118 0.87 0.14 10.36
CA SER A 118 1.48 0.58 9.09
C SER A 118 1.65 2.09 9.00
N LEU A 119 1.00 2.86 9.86
CA LEU A 119 0.89 4.32 9.76
C LEU A 119 1.75 5.02 10.82
N ASP A 120 2.90 4.49 11.14
CA ASP A 120 3.87 5.13 12.04
C ASP A 120 5.01 5.80 11.27
N LEU A 121 5.73 6.67 11.95
CA LEU A 121 6.85 7.41 11.36
C LEU A 121 7.95 6.49 10.82
N TRP A 122 8.22 5.37 11.52
CA TRP A 122 9.19 4.39 11.07
C TRP A 122 8.82 3.83 9.68
N SER A 123 7.56 3.45 9.50
CA SER A 123 7.07 2.95 8.21
C SER A 123 7.21 3.99 7.10
N PHE A 124 6.81 5.25 7.35
CA PHE A 124 6.96 6.30 6.35
C PHE A 124 8.41 6.50 5.93
N ARG A 125 9.35 6.61 6.88
CA ARG A 125 10.78 6.72 6.59
C ARG A 125 11.31 5.49 5.86
N PHE A 126 10.89 4.31 6.29
CA PHE A 126 11.32 3.05 5.69
C PHE A 126 10.90 2.97 4.21
N TYR A 127 9.64 3.27 3.89
CA TYR A 127 9.17 3.28 2.51
C TYR A 127 9.83 4.38 1.68
N THR A 128 10.02 5.58 2.22
CA THR A 128 10.72 6.67 1.53
C THR A 128 12.14 6.29 1.15
N LYS A 129 12.92 5.73 2.08
CA LYS A 129 14.29 5.26 1.80
C LYS A 129 14.32 4.19 0.71
N ASN A 130 13.41 3.22 0.75
CA ASN A 130 13.33 2.19 -0.26
C ASN A 130 12.93 2.75 -1.63
N ILE A 131 11.96 3.67 -1.69
CA ILE A 131 11.56 4.34 -2.93
C ILE A 131 12.75 5.06 -3.57
N ILE A 132 13.49 5.86 -2.81
CA ILE A 132 14.68 6.57 -3.29
C ILE A 132 15.72 5.56 -3.78
N SER A 133 16.01 4.52 -3.01
CA SER A 133 16.95 3.45 -3.40
C SER A 133 16.54 2.74 -4.70
N TYR A 134 15.24 2.46 -4.89
CA TYR A 134 14.72 1.83 -6.12
C TYR A 134 14.81 2.77 -7.32
N ILE A 135 14.62 4.07 -7.14
CA ILE A 135 14.84 5.08 -8.20
C ILE A 135 16.31 5.05 -8.63
N ASP A 136 17.24 5.10 -7.69
CA ASP A 136 18.69 5.16 -7.96
C ASP A 136 19.19 3.88 -8.65
N ARG A 137 18.66 2.72 -8.24
CA ARG A 137 19.03 1.42 -8.84
C ARG A 137 18.23 1.08 -10.08
N LYS A 138 17.22 1.90 -10.45
CA LYS A 138 16.29 1.64 -11.57
C LYS A 138 15.51 0.34 -11.44
N GLU A 139 15.19 -0.03 -10.21
CA GLU A 139 14.39 -1.21 -9.87
C GLU A 139 12.90 -0.88 -9.97
N TRP A 140 12.42 -0.69 -11.21
CA TRP A 140 11.10 -0.11 -11.48
C TRP A 140 9.92 -0.93 -10.96
N VAL A 141 10.02 -2.26 -10.97
CA VAL A 141 8.94 -3.14 -10.47
C VAL A 141 8.78 -2.97 -8.95
N GLN A 142 9.88 -2.98 -8.22
CA GLN A 142 9.94 -2.77 -6.79
C GLN A 142 9.45 -1.37 -6.43
N LEU A 143 9.87 -0.38 -7.22
CA LEU A 143 9.39 0.99 -7.10
C LEU A 143 7.86 1.08 -7.21
N GLY A 144 7.26 0.41 -8.19
CA GLY A 144 5.81 0.41 -8.38
C GLY A 144 5.05 -0.10 -7.16
N ILE A 145 5.54 -1.19 -6.55
CA ILE A 145 4.95 -1.78 -5.34
C ILE A 145 5.11 -0.83 -4.14
N ALA A 146 6.30 -0.26 -3.97
CA ALA A 146 6.58 0.66 -2.88
C ALA A 146 5.71 1.93 -2.97
N VAL A 147 5.56 2.51 -4.17
CA VAL A 147 4.70 3.67 -4.44
C VAL A 147 3.23 3.33 -4.17
N ALA A 148 2.75 2.17 -4.63
CA ALA A 148 1.38 1.73 -4.35
C ALA A 148 1.12 1.59 -2.84
N THR A 149 2.08 1.03 -2.10
CA THR A 149 1.97 0.90 -0.64
C THR A 149 1.99 2.25 0.05
N PHE A 150 2.93 3.12 -0.32
CA PHE A 150 3.04 4.47 0.23
C PHE A 150 1.78 5.31 -0.05
N LYS A 151 1.21 5.18 -1.24
CA LYS A 151 -0.08 5.79 -1.60
C LYS A 151 -1.19 5.34 -0.64
N GLU A 152 -1.32 4.04 -0.39
CA GLU A 152 -2.36 3.54 0.53
C GLU A 152 -2.14 4.06 1.97
N MET A 153 -0.88 4.24 2.40
CA MET A 153 -0.57 4.87 3.70
C MET A 153 -1.08 6.32 3.73
N ILE A 154 -0.73 7.14 2.75
CA ILE A 154 -1.17 8.55 2.66
C ILE A 154 -2.70 8.64 2.56
N MET A 155 -3.33 7.83 1.71
CA MET A 155 -4.78 7.79 1.57
C MET A 155 -5.48 7.40 2.87
N SER A 156 -4.92 6.48 3.64
CA SER A 156 -5.44 6.09 4.95
C SER A 156 -5.39 7.25 5.93
N VAL A 157 -4.26 7.96 6.01
CA VAL A 157 -4.10 9.15 6.87
C VAL A 157 -5.02 10.29 6.45
N TYR A 158 -5.15 10.54 5.14
CA TYR A 158 -6.07 11.53 4.60
C TYR A 158 -7.54 11.24 5.00
N ARG A 159 -7.97 9.99 4.89
CA ARG A 159 -9.32 9.57 5.30
C ARG A 159 -9.52 9.69 6.83
N MET A 160 -8.50 9.38 7.62
CA MET A 160 -8.55 9.54 9.08
C MET A 160 -8.74 11.00 9.49
N ARG A 161 -8.16 11.95 8.75
CA ARG A 161 -8.39 13.38 8.98
C ARG A 161 -9.85 13.77 8.76
N GLN A 162 -10.55 13.09 7.87
CA GLN A 162 -11.97 13.32 7.58
C GLN A 162 -12.92 12.54 8.53
N SER A 163 -12.38 11.80 9.50
CA SER A 163 -13.15 11.02 10.46
C SER A 163 -13.99 11.94 11.36
N GLY A 164 -15.18 11.47 11.74
CA GLY A 164 -16.01 12.15 12.76
C GLY A 164 -15.49 12.07 14.19
N SER A 165 -14.41 11.30 14.45
CA SER A 165 -13.81 11.15 15.78
C SER A 165 -12.70 12.17 16.02
N PRO A 166 -12.84 13.08 17.01
CA PRO A 166 -11.83 14.10 17.29
C PRO A 166 -10.47 13.49 17.69
N ALA A 167 -10.46 12.36 18.38
CA ALA A 167 -9.22 11.66 18.74
C ALA A 167 -8.45 11.16 17.51
N VAL A 168 -9.16 10.59 16.53
CA VAL A 168 -8.57 10.11 15.26
C VAL A 168 -8.06 11.30 14.44
N GLN A 169 -8.81 12.39 14.39
CA GLN A 169 -8.39 13.62 13.70
C GLN A 169 -7.12 14.21 14.31
N GLN A 170 -7.05 14.29 15.65
CA GLN A 170 -5.86 14.80 16.34
C GLN A 170 -4.64 13.91 16.08
N TRP A 171 -4.83 12.59 16.13
CA TRP A 171 -3.75 11.65 15.86
C TRP A 171 -3.26 11.77 14.41
N SER A 172 -4.17 11.77 13.44
CA SER A 172 -3.82 11.95 12.02
C SER A 172 -3.13 13.29 11.76
N SER A 173 -3.60 14.37 12.38
CA SER A 173 -3.00 15.71 12.25
C SER A 173 -1.58 15.77 12.84
N LYS A 174 -1.32 15.08 13.96
CA LYS A 174 0.03 14.94 14.52
C LYS A 174 0.92 14.15 13.57
N LEU A 175 0.43 13.03 13.06
CA LEU A 175 1.17 12.19 12.13
C LEU A 175 1.53 12.94 10.84
N ILE A 176 0.56 13.65 10.26
CA ILE A 176 0.76 14.51 9.08
C ILE A 176 1.87 15.51 9.33
N ARG A 177 1.80 16.26 10.44
CA ARG A 177 2.84 17.25 10.77
C ARG A 177 4.22 16.61 10.82
N VAL A 178 4.36 15.46 11.48
CA VAL A 178 5.64 14.77 11.61
C VAL A 178 6.12 14.25 10.26
N VAL A 179 5.26 13.59 9.49
CA VAL A 179 5.59 13.01 8.18
C VAL A 179 5.98 14.09 7.18
N PHE A 180 5.20 15.18 7.09
CA PHE A 180 5.47 16.25 6.11
C PHE A 180 6.55 17.25 6.57
N TYR A 181 6.98 17.19 7.82
CA TYR A 181 8.16 17.90 8.29
C TYR A 181 9.47 17.22 7.82
N GLU A 182 9.40 15.94 7.45
CA GLU A 182 10.53 15.20 6.90
C GLU A 182 10.77 15.63 5.45
N ARG A 183 11.86 16.37 5.23
CA ARG A 183 12.24 16.90 3.92
C ARG A 183 12.38 15.81 2.86
N GLU A 184 12.94 14.66 3.22
CA GLU A 184 13.13 13.54 2.31
C GLU A 184 11.81 13.04 1.70
N ILE A 185 10.71 13.05 2.47
CA ILE A 185 9.40 12.64 2.01
C ILE A 185 8.85 13.64 0.99
N MET A 186 9.03 14.93 1.24
CA MET A 186 8.57 15.98 0.34
C MET A 186 9.38 16.02 -0.96
N ASP A 187 10.69 15.81 -0.88
CA ASP A 187 11.58 15.80 -2.05
C ASP A 187 11.40 14.54 -2.91
N MET A 188 10.94 13.44 -2.34
CA MET A 188 10.69 12.18 -3.05
C MET A 188 9.60 12.32 -4.12
N ILE A 189 8.53 13.08 -3.85
CA ILE A 189 7.39 13.18 -4.76
C ILE A 189 7.75 13.84 -6.10
N PRO A 190 8.41 15.00 -6.13
CA PRO A 190 8.94 15.57 -7.38
C PRO A 190 9.90 14.64 -8.11
N GLN A 191 10.74 13.88 -7.39
CA GLN A 191 11.62 12.88 -8.00
C GLN A 191 10.84 11.76 -8.69
N LEU A 192 9.81 11.22 -8.04
CA LEU A 192 8.91 10.22 -8.64
C LEU A 192 8.24 10.74 -9.91
N LEU A 193 7.75 11.97 -9.89
CA LEU A 193 7.12 12.60 -11.06
C LEU A 193 8.11 12.80 -12.19
N SER A 194 9.33 13.24 -11.91
CA SER A 194 10.39 13.45 -12.92
C SER A 194 10.82 12.14 -13.59
N LYS A 195 10.82 11.03 -12.85
CA LYS A 195 11.20 9.70 -13.32
C LYS A 195 10.05 8.88 -13.90
N CYS A 196 8.83 9.40 -13.87
CA CYS A 196 7.62 8.71 -14.33
C CYS A 196 7.76 8.21 -15.79
N HIS A 197 8.37 8.98 -16.68
CA HIS A 197 8.55 8.60 -18.07
C HIS A 197 9.49 7.40 -18.25
N GLU A 198 10.56 7.34 -17.47
CA GLU A 198 11.49 6.20 -17.48
C GLU A 198 10.82 4.94 -16.92
N ALA A 199 10.15 5.08 -15.77
CA ALA A 199 9.48 3.98 -15.10
C ALA A 199 8.33 3.37 -15.94
N ARG A 200 7.58 4.19 -16.68
CA ARG A 200 6.42 3.77 -17.50
C ARG A 200 6.73 2.64 -18.47
N LYS A 201 7.96 2.51 -18.93
CA LYS A 201 8.37 1.46 -19.87
C LYS A 201 8.39 0.06 -19.24
N TYR A 202 8.54 0.00 -17.93
CA TYR A 202 8.79 -1.23 -17.18
C TYR A 202 7.70 -1.57 -16.18
N VAL A 203 6.86 -0.60 -15.81
CA VAL A 203 5.80 -0.74 -14.82
C VAL A 203 4.43 -0.67 -15.51
N SER A 204 3.44 -1.30 -14.91
CA SER A 204 2.08 -1.30 -15.44
C SER A 204 1.45 0.10 -15.44
N THR A 205 0.41 0.29 -16.26
CA THR A 205 -0.38 1.54 -16.32
C THR A 205 -0.91 1.98 -14.96
N TRP A 206 -1.11 1.05 -14.03
CA TRP A 206 -1.54 1.33 -12.65
C TRP A 206 -0.56 2.18 -11.86
N TYR A 207 0.74 2.11 -12.17
CA TYR A 207 1.75 2.96 -11.53
C TYR A 207 1.49 4.45 -11.72
N ILE A 208 1.11 4.86 -12.92
CA ILE A 208 0.81 6.27 -13.21
C ILE A 208 -0.43 6.71 -12.43
N THR A 209 -1.46 5.86 -12.37
CA THR A 209 -2.66 6.12 -11.60
C THR A 209 -2.33 6.27 -10.11
N ASP A 210 -1.54 5.34 -9.57
CA ASP A 210 -1.11 5.37 -8.17
C ASP A 210 -0.28 6.63 -7.86
N LEU A 211 0.59 7.05 -8.78
CA LEU A 211 1.40 8.25 -8.61
C LEU A 211 0.56 9.54 -8.65
N VAL A 212 -0.41 9.62 -9.56
CA VAL A 212 -1.33 10.77 -9.64
C VAL A 212 -2.22 10.83 -8.40
N GLU A 213 -2.77 9.69 -7.96
CA GLU A 213 -3.56 9.62 -6.73
C GLU A 213 -2.72 10.01 -5.50
N LEU A 214 -1.46 9.58 -5.43
CA LEU A 214 -0.53 9.96 -4.37
C LEU A 214 -0.28 11.47 -4.36
N ALA A 215 0.07 12.04 -5.51
CA ALA A 215 0.32 13.47 -5.64
C ALA A 215 -0.92 14.30 -5.26
N HIS A 216 -2.10 13.88 -5.72
CA HIS A 216 -3.36 14.52 -5.36
C HIS A 216 -3.63 14.43 -3.85
N ALA A 217 -3.44 13.27 -3.24
CA ALA A 217 -3.66 13.08 -1.81
C ALA A 217 -2.71 13.95 -0.96
N VAL A 218 -1.45 14.07 -1.38
CA VAL A 218 -0.44 14.91 -0.70
C VAL A 218 -0.81 16.40 -0.80
N LEU A 219 -1.30 16.85 -1.96
CA LEU A 219 -1.74 18.25 -2.13
C LEU A 219 -3.03 18.56 -1.39
N ALA A 220 -3.86 17.56 -1.08
CA ALA A 220 -5.13 17.72 -0.36
C ALA A 220 -4.99 17.65 1.18
N ILE A 221 -3.83 17.25 1.69
CA ILE A 221 -3.48 17.20 3.12
C ILE A 221 -3.04 18.57 3.64
#